data_61b036d3ea4a51d17e560277d348c8fa
#
_entry.id   61b036d3ea4a51d17e560277d348c8fa
#
_cell.length_a   1.000
_cell.length_b   1.000
_cell.length_c   1.000
_cell.angle_alpha   90.00
_cell.angle_beta   90.00
_cell.angle_gamma   90.00
#
_symmetry.space_group_name_H-M   'P 1'
#
loop_
_entity.id
_entity.type
_entity.pdbx_description
1 polymer ?
#
loop_
_entity_poly.entity_id
_entity_poly.type
_entity_poly.pdbx_seq_one_letter_code
_entity_poly.pdbx_strand_id
1 'polypeptide(L)'
;MFSLAKIATLITDLFEDVEYTDPAKSFKEAGHEVVTIEKEAGTQVTGKQGNETITIDKSIDDVSPGEFDALFIPGGFSPDQLRGDERFVAFAKSFMDDKKPVFAICHGPQLLITAKTLEGRTATGFKSIQVDMEYAGVNYKDEAVVVCGDQLVTSRTPDDLPAFTRESLNLLS
;
A
#
# COMPACT_ATOMS: atom_id res chain seq x y z
N MET A 1 7.43 23.96 5.12
CA MET A 1 7.84 23.12 6.26
C MET A 1 7.43 21.68 5.99
N PHE A 2 8.36 20.74 6.10
CA PHE A 2 8.05 19.34 5.89
C PHE A 2 7.52 18.74 7.18
N SER A 3 6.34 18.10 7.14
CA SER A 3 5.99 17.19 8.21
C SER A 3 6.60 15.84 7.89
N LEU A 4 7.34 15.29 8.85
CA LEU A 4 7.86 13.94 8.75
C LEU A 4 6.71 12.97 9.03
N ALA A 5 6.43 12.10 8.06
CA ALA A 5 5.39 11.09 8.21
C ALA A 5 6.00 9.75 8.58
N LYS A 6 5.27 8.98 9.34
CA LYS A 6 5.57 7.59 9.63
C LYS A 6 4.65 6.71 8.81
N ILE A 7 5.21 5.96 7.88
CA ILE A 7 4.47 5.21 6.88
C ILE A 7 4.47 3.72 7.24
N ALA A 8 3.28 3.17 7.52
CA ALA A 8 3.12 1.74 7.72
C ALA A 8 3.12 1.05 6.37
N THR A 9 3.95 0.03 6.19
CA THR A 9 4.02 -0.77 4.97
C THR A 9 3.62 -2.21 5.29
N LEU A 10 2.47 -2.64 4.79
CA LEU A 10 2.02 -4.02 4.95
C LEU A 10 2.56 -4.85 3.79
N ILE A 11 3.43 -5.81 4.10
CA ILE A 11 4.19 -6.53 3.09
C ILE A 11 4.54 -7.93 3.57
N THR A 12 4.48 -8.91 2.65
CA THR A 12 4.92 -10.27 2.90
C THR A 12 5.63 -10.81 1.65
N ASP A 13 6.01 -12.08 1.66
CA ASP A 13 6.70 -12.72 0.55
C ASP A 13 5.98 -12.53 -0.79
N LEU A 14 6.76 -12.58 -1.87
CA LEU A 14 6.29 -12.46 -3.24
C LEU A 14 5.71 -11.09 -3.57
N PHE A 15 6.14 -10.05 -2.85
CA PHE A 15 5.85 -8.67 -3.26
C PHE A 15 6.57 -8.37 -4.58
N GLU A 16 6.04 -7.44 -5.36
CA GLU A 16 6.74 -6.98 -6.56
C GLU A 16 7.91 -6.09 -6.13
N ASP A 17 9.13 -6.54 -6.39
CA ASP A 17 10.36 -5.95 -5.84
C ASP A 17 10.41 -4.43 -5.96
N VAL A 18 10.27 -3.89 -7.19
CA VAL A 18 10.39 -2.45 -7.43
C VAL A 18 9.20 -1.65 -6.89
N GLU A 19 8.04 -2.29 -6.73
CA GLU A 19 6.87 -1.62 -6.17
C GLU A 19 7.02 -1.32 -4.69
N TYR A 20 7.95 -1.99 -4.02
CA TYR A 20 8.35 -1.63 -2.68
C TYR A 20 9.58 -0.72 -2.70
N THR A 21 10.66 -1.14 -3.39
CA THR A 21 11.96 -0.47 -3.26
C THR A 21 11.96 0.95 -3.80
N ASP A 22 11.32 1.22 -4.93
CA ASP A 22 11.33 2.56 -5.52
C ASP A 22 10.55 3.56 -4.66
N PRO A 23 9.27 3.30 -4.27
CA PRO A 23 8.58 4.23 -3.37
C PRO A 23 9.25 4.36 -2.01
N ALA A 24 9.68 3.25 -1.41
CA ALA A 24 10.32 3.28 -0.09
C ALA A 24 11.57 4.16 -0.09
N LYS A 25 12.40 4.05 -1.13
CA LYS A 25 13.59 4.89 -1.30
C LYS A 25 13.20 6.36 -1.37
N SER A 26 12.21 6.71 -2.20
CA SER A 26 11.77 8.08 -2.36
C SER A 26 11.17 8.67 -1.09
N PHE A 27 10.39 7.87 -0.35
CA PHE A 27 9.85 8.30 0.93
C PHE A 27 10.96 8.60 1.93
N LYS A 28 11.95 7.72 2.03
CA LYS A 28 13.10 7.90 2.93
C LYS A 28 13.94 9.10 2.54
N GLU A 29 14.19 9.30 1.25
CA GLU A 29 14.94 10.46 0.75
C GLU A 29 14.23 11.78 1.05
N ALA A 30 12.89 11.77 1.11
CA ALA A 30 12.10 12.93 1.50
C ALA A 30 12.03 13.13 3.02
N GLY A 31 12.66 12.25 3.81
CA GLY A 31 12.73 12.35 5.27
C GLY A 31 11.66 11.58 6.02
N HIS A 32 10.80 10.83 5.32
CA HIS A 32 9.77 10.03 5.98
C HIS A 32 10.33 8.71 6.50
N GLU A 33 9.70 8.17 7.54
CA GLU A 33 10.05 6.87 8.09
C GLU A 33 9.17 5.79 7.45
N VAL A 34 9.78 4.72 6.94
CA VAL A 34 9.06 3.58 6.37
C VAL A 34 9.23 2.40 7.32
N VAL A 35 8.12 1.89 7.83
CA VAL A 35 8.10 0.77 8.79
C VAL A 35 7.41 -0.42 8.13
N THR A 36 8.15 -1.51 7.94
CA THR A 36 7.59 -2.73 7.36
C THR A 36 6.94 -3.58 8.44
N ILE A 37 5.75 -4.09 8.15
CA ILE A 37 4.90 -4.82 9.10
C ILE A 37 4.44 -6.13 8.49
N GLU A 38 4.68 -7.22 9.20
CA GLU A 38 4.21 -8.56 8.89
C GLU A 38 3.89 -9.26 10.21
N LYS A 39 3.78 -10.58 10.23
CA LYS A 39 3.40 -11.31 11.44
C LYS A 39 4.43 -11.22 12.55
N GLU A 40 5.72 -11.24 12.20
CA GLU A 40 6.81 -11.25 13.19
C GLU A 40 7.92 -10.29 12.77
N ALA A 41 8.37 -9.46 13.72
CA ALA A 41 9.54 -8.62 13.53
C ALA A 41 10.80 -9.47 13.39
N GLY A 42 11.74 -9.00 12.57
CA GLY A 42 13.03 -9.68 12.36
C GLY A 42 13.00 -10.79 11.33
N THR A 43 11.84 -11.20 10.84
CA THR A 43 11.74 -12.17 9.74
C THR A 43 12.10 -11.49 8.42
N GLN A 44 12.51 -12.29 7.45
CA GLN A 44 12.83 -11.79 6.12
C GLN A 44 11.74 -12.21 5.13
N VAL A 45 11.37 -11.29 4.25
CA VAL A 45 10.48 -11.55 3.13
C VAL A 45 11.21 -11.24 1.82
N THR A 46 10.96 -12.02 0.79
CA THR A 46 11.65 -11.92 -0.49
C THR A 46 10.65 -11.58 -1.61
N GLY A 47 11.04 -10.65 -2.47
CA GLY A 47 10.25 -10.25 -3.62
C GLY A 47 10.13 -11.36 -4.65
N LYS A 48 9.08 -11.30 -5.47
CA LYS A 48 8.80 -12.37 -6.44
C LYS A 48 9.81 -12.45 -7.57
N GLN A 49 10.56 -11.38 -7.84
CA GLN A 49 11.67 -11.39 -8.81
C GLN A 49 12.95 -11.95 -8.20
N GLY A 50 12.99 -12.13 -6.88
CA GLY A 50 14.17 -12.63 -6.18
C GLY A 50 15.30 -11.62 -6.02
N ASN A 51 15.06 -10.35 -6.35
CA ASN A 51 16.10 -9.32 -6.32
C ASN A 51 16.22 -8.62 -4.96
N GLU A 52 15.17 -8.67 -4.16
CA GLU A 52 15.11 -7.95 -2.88
C GLU A 52 14.66 -8.87 -1.76
N THR A 53 15.40 -8.82 -0.66
CA THR A 53 14.99 -9.43 0.62
C THR A 53 15.01 -8.33 1.65
N ILE A 54 13.91 -8.17 2.37
CA ILE A 54 13.79 -7.14 3.40
C ILE A 54 13.53 -7.78 4.75
N THR A 55 14.04 -7.14 5.80
CA THR A 55 13.80 -7.53 7.19
C THR A 55 12.60 -6.77 7.72
N ILE A 56 11.63 -7.48 8.27
CA ILE A 56 10.42 -6.88 8.81
C ILE A 56 10.72 -6.14 10.12
N ASP A 57 10.29 -4.90 10.20
CA ASP A 57 10.57 -4.02 11.34
C ASP A 57 9.67 -4.33 12.55
N LYS A 58 8.39 -4.61 12.33
CA LYS A 58 7.40 -4.77 13.40
C LYS A 58 6.43 -5.91 13.12
N SER A 59 5.96 -6.53 14.20
CA SER A 59 4.82 -7.45 14.14
C SER A 59 3.51 -6.66 14.10
N ILE A 60 2.55 -7.15 13.33
CA ILE A 60 1.18 -6.58 13.31
C ILE A 60 0.55 -6.58 14.70
N ASP A 61 0.95 -7.51 15.56
CA ASP A 61 0.42 -7.60 16.92
C ASP A 61 1.00 -6.54 17.87
N ASP A 62 2.12 -5.91 17.49
CA ASP A 62 2.84 -4.96 18.34
C ASP A 62 2.62 -3.50 17.94
N VAL A 63 1.82 -3.24 16.91
CA VAL A 63 1.56 -1.89 16.42
C VAL A 63 0.08 -1.62 16.31
N SER A 64 -0.29 -0.33 16.36
CA SER A 64 -1.65 0.10 16.09
C SER A 64 -1.68 1.17 15.01
N PRO A 65 -2.77 1.28 14.24
CA PRO A 65 -2.88 2.28 13.16
C PRO A 65 -2.64 3.71 13.62
N GLY A 66 -2.99 4.03 14.87
CA GLY A 66 -2.80 5.37 15.43
C GLY A 66 -1.35 5.83 15.52
N GLU A 67 -0.40 4.91 15.45
CA GLU A 67 1.03 5.23 15.50
C GLU A 67 1.56 5.75 14.16
N PHE A 68 0.78 5.68 13.08
CA PHE A 68 1.24 5.98 11.73
C PHE A 68 0.39 7.06 11.07
N ASP A 69 1.02 7.75 10.13
CA ASP A 69 0.39 8.84 9.38
C ASP A 69 -0.16 8.40 8.02
N ALA A 70 0.39 7.34 7.45
CA ALA A 70 0.02 6.84 6.13
C ALA A 70 0.23 5.33 6.03
N LEU A 71 -0.43 4.72 5.03
CA LEU A 71 -0.33 3.30 4.74
C LEU A 71 0.17 3.10 3.30
N PHE A 72 1.12 2.18 3.14
CA PHE A 72 1.65 1.80 1.83
C PHE A 72 1.48 0.29 1.64
N ILE A 73 0.91 -0.10 0.49
CA ILE A 73 0.63 -1.50 0.15
C ILE A 73 1.26 -1.81 -1.21
N PRO A 74 2.48 -2.37 -1.24
CA PRO A 74 3.09 -2.86 -2.48
C PRO A 74 2.30 -4.04 -3.05
N GLY A 75 2.42 -4.25 -4.36
CA GLY A 75 1.71 -5.32 -5.05
C GLY A 75 2.47 -6.65 -5.11
N GLY A 76 2.39 -7.32 -6.25
CA GLY A 76 2.79 -8.71 -6.40
C GLY A 76 1.74 -9.63 -5.81
N PHE A 77 2.16 -10.76 -5.25
CA PHE A 77 1.25 -11.69 -4.57
C PHE A 77 1.11 -11.41 -3.07
N SER A 78 1.85 -10.42 -2.57
CA SER A 78 1.82 -10.03 -1.15
C SER A 78 0.41 -9.64 -0.67
N PRO A 79 -0.31 -8.73 -1.35
CA PRO A 79 -1.64 -8.31 -0.86
C PRO A 79 -2.66 -9.45 -0.81
N ASP A 80 -2.57 -10.39 -1.74
CA ASP A 80 -3.47 -11.54 -1.75
C ASP A 80 -3.30 -12.41 -0.51
N GLN A 81 -2.07 -12.59 -0.06
CA GLN A 81 -1.79 -13.34 1.15
C GLN A 81 -2.23 -12.56 2.40
N LEU A 82 -1.95 -11.26 2.44
CA LEU A 82 -2.30 -10.42 3.60
C LEU A 82 -3.81 -10.33 3.80
N ARG A 83 -4.59 -10.32 2.72
CA ARG A 83 -6.05 -10.22 2.80
C ARG A 83 -6.71 -11.44 3.46
N GLY A 84 -5.99 -12.54 3.58
CA GLY A 84 -6.46 -13.74 4.28
C GLY A 84 -6.31 -13.67 5.80
N ASP A 85 -5.71 -12.60 6.33
CA ASP A 85 -5.48 -12.43 7.77
C ASP A 85 -6.21 -11.18 8.26
N GLU A 86 -7.18 -11.38 9.13
CA GLU A 86 -8.05 -10.35 9.67
C GLU A 86 -7.30 -9.19 10.33
N ARG A 87 -6.12 -9.44 10.89
CA ARG A 87 -5.33 -8.39 11.56
C ARG A 87 -4.86 -7.34 10.56
N PHE A 88 -4.43 -7.77 9.35
CA PHE A 88 -4.00 -6.86 8.29
C PHE A 88 -5.19 -6.15 7.66
N VAL A 89 -6.30 -6.87 7.49
CA VAL A 89 -7.54 -6.28 6.95
C VAL A 89 -8.04 -5.16 7.87
N ALA A 90 -8.12 -5.41 9.17
CA ALA A 90 -8.57 -4.43 10.14
C ALA A 90 -7.62 -3.22 10.22
N PHE A 91 -6.31 -3.47 10.14
CA PHE A 91 -5.31 -2.42 10.15
C PHE A 91 -5.49 -1.48 8.95
N ALA A 92 -5.61 -2.05 7.76
CA ALA A 92 -5.83 -1.25 6.54
C ALA A 92 -7.15 -0.49 6.57
N LYS A 93 -8.22 -1.14 7.07
CA LYS A 93 -9.53 -0.51 7.19
C LYS A 93 -9.47 0.75 8.05
N SER A 94 -8.73 0.72 9.14
CA SER A 94 -8.60 1.86 10.05
C SER A 94 -8.05 3.10 9.34
N PHE A 95 -7.06 2.93 8.46
CA PHE A 95 -6.50 4.06 7.68
C PHE A 95 -7.55 4.66 6.75
N MET A 96 -8.31 3.82 6.07
CA MET A 96 -9.36 4.29 5.17
C MET A 96 -10.46 5.02 5.93
N ASP A 97 -10.93 4.46 7.03
CA ASP A 97 -11.98 5.05 7.85
C ASP A 97 -11.55 6.38 8.47
N ASP A 98 -10.30 6.48 8.90
CA ASP A 98 -9.74 7.69 9.51
C ASP A 98 -9.28 8.72 8.47
N LYS A 99 -9.46 8.42 7.18
CA LYS A 99 -9.08 9.30 6.07
C LYS A 99 -7.61 9.68 6.06
N LYS A 100 -6.76 8.77 6.50
CA LYS A 100 -5.31 8.92 6.37
C LYS A 100 -4.87 8.54 4.97
N PRO A 101 -3.76 9.10 4.47
CA PRO A 101 -3.25 8.72 3.14
C PRO A 101 -2.99 7.22 3.02
N VAL A 102 -3.44 6.64 1.92
CA VAL A 102 -3.25 5.22 1.59
C VAL A 102 -2.73 5.12 0.16
N PHE A 103 -1.61 4.42 -0.01
CA PHE A 103 -0.94 4.24 -1.31
C PHE A 103 -0.93 2.76 -1.65
N ALA A 104 -1.65 2.37 -2.70
CA ALA A 104 -1.76 0.96 -3.11
C ALA A 104 -1.49 0.82 -4.60
N ILE A 105 -0.59 -0.07 -4.97
CA ILE A 105 -0.21 -0.25 -6.37
C ILE A 105 -0.45 -1.69 -6.82
N CYS A 106 -0.82 -1.85 -8.09
CA CYS A 106 -0.98 -3.13 -8.78
C CYS A 106 -2.06 -3.98 -8.10
N HIS A 107 -1.69 -5.05 -7.40
CA HIS A 107 -2.61 -5.88 -6.63
C HIS A 107 -2.88 -5.34 -5.21
N GLY A 108 -2.20 -4.25 -4.83
CA GLY A 108 -2.39 -3.64 -3.51
C GLY A 108 -3.85 -3.40 -3.10
N PRO A 109 -4.71 -2.93 -4.02
CA PRO A 109 -6.12 -2.72 -3.70
C PRO A 109 -6.88 -3.96 -3.23
N GLN A 110 -6.38 -5.18 -3.46
CA GLN A 110 -7.02 -6.40 -2.97
C GLN A 110 -7.27 -6.35 -1.46
N LEU A 111 -6.30 -5.83 -0.70
CA LEU A 111 -6.43 -5.71 0.75
C LEU A 111 -7.56 -4.74 1.11
N LEU A 112 -7.69 -3.66 0.37
CA LEU A 112 -8.74 -2.65 0.59
C LEU A 112 -10.12 -3.16 0.17
N ILE A 113 -10.19 -4.03 -0.84
CA ILE A 113 -11.43 -4.71 -1.24
C ILE A 113 -11.93 -5.58 -0.08
N THR A 114 -11.06 -6.41 0.47
CA THR A 114 -11.41 -7.29 1.59
C THR A 114 -11.83 -6.48 2.82
N ALA A 115 -11.21 -5.32 3.03
CA ALA A 115 -11.57 -4.41 4.12
C ALA A 115 -12.90 -3.68 3.88
N LYS A 116 -13.52 -3.84 2.70
CA LYS A 116 -14.80 -3.22 2.32
C LYS A 116 -14.78 -1.69 2.40
N THR A 117 -13.69 -1.10 1.91
CA THR A 117 -13.45 0.35 2.03
C THR A 117 -13.50 1.08 0.71
N LEU A 118 -13.73 0.39 -0.40
CA LEU A 118 -13.61 0.98 -1.74
C LEU A 118 -14.95 1.36 -2.39
N GLU A 119 -16.07 1.03 -1.81
CA GLU A 119 -17.39 1.34 -2.39
C GLU A 119 -17.53 2.85 -2.64
N GLY A 120 -17.85 3.21 -3.88
CA GLY A 120 -18.03 4.61 -4.27
C GLY A 120 -16.74 5.38 -4.51
N ARG A 121 -15.58 4.74 -4.31
CA ARG A 121 -14.28 5.39 -4.54
C ARG A 121 -13.89 5.30 -6.02
N THR A 122 -13.08 6.26 -6.46
CA THR A 122 -12.45 6.21 -7.77
C THR A 122 -11.02 5.72 -7.60
N ALA A 123 -10.63 4.68 -8.34
CA ALA A 123 -9.32 4.08 -8.16
C ALA A 123 -8.90 3.31 -9.41
N THR A 124 -7.63 2.91 -9.44
CA THR A 124 -7.09 2.00 -10.42
C THR A 124 -6.33 0.87 -9.73
N GLY A 125 -5.88 -0.09 -10.49
CA GLY A 125 -5.09 -1.22 -10.01
C GLY A 125 -4.67 -2.08 -11.19
N PHE A 126 -4.04 -3.21 -10.91
CA PHE A 126 -3.62 -4.11 -11.96
C PHE A 126 -4.85 -4.63 -12.73
N LYS A 127 -4.71 -4.73 -14.06
CA LYS A 127 -5.81 -5.04 -14.96
C LYS A 127 -6.58 -6.30 -14.55
N SER A 128 -5.89 -7.33 -14.06
CA SER A 128 -6.55 -8.59 -13.70
C SER A 128 -7.54 -8.46 -12.55
N ILE A 129 -7.41 -7.43 -11.71
CA ILE A 129 -8.34 -7.20 -10.59
C ILE A 129 -9.37 -6.11 -10.88
N GLN A 130 -9.43 -5.60 -12.12
CA GLN A 130 -10.38 -4.56 -12.48
C GLN A 130 -11.81 -4.98 -12.18
N VAL A 131 -12.21 -6.19 -12.60
CA VAL A 131 -13.57 -6.70 -12.37
C VAL A 131 -13.86 -6.82 -10.88
N ASP A 132 -12.88 -7.28 -10.10
CA ASP A 132 -13.04 -7.40 -8.65
C ASP A 132 -13.24 -6.03 -8.00
N MET A 133 -12.51 -5.02 -8.48
CA MET A 133 -12.67 -3.65 -7.99
C MET A 133 -14.05 -3.08 -8.36
N GLU A 134 -14.51 -3.34 -9.58
CA GLU A 134 -15.84 -2.90 -10.02
C GLU A 134 -16.95 -3.56 -9.21
N TYR A 135 -16.84 -4.85 -8.93
CA TYR A 135 -17.79 -5.55 -8.04
C TYR A 135 -17.75 -5.00 -6.60
N ALA A 136 -16.61 -4.49 -6.18
CA ALA A 136 -16.47 -3.84 -4.87
C ALA A 136 -17.03 -2.41 -4.84
N GLY A 137 -17.58 -1.92 -5.95
CA GLY A 137 -18.19 -0.60 -6.04
C GLY A 137 -17.23 0.52 -6.45
N VAL A 138 -16.09 0.16 -7.04
CA VAL A 138 -15.08 1.14 -7.48
C VAL A 138 -15.46 1.70 -8.86
N ASN A 139 -15.35 3.01 -9.00
CA ASN A 139 -15.31 3.65 -10.30
C ASN A 139 -13.86 3.50 -10.84
N TYR A 140 -13.63 2.44 -11.62
CA TYR A 140 -12.29 2.10 -12.10
C TYR A 140 -11.86 3.03 -13.23
N LYS A 141 -10.63 3.56 -13.12
CA LYS A 141 -9.99 4.39 -14.13
C LYS A 141 -8.69 3.73 -14.60
N ASP A 142 -8.56 3.48 -15.88
CA ASP A 142 -7.33 2.93 -16.46
C ASP A 142 -6.33 4.08 -16.70
N GLU A 143 -5.74 4.56 -15.63
CA GLU A 143 -4.80 5.68 -15.65
C GLU A 143 -3.55 5.32 -14.84
N ALA A 144 -2.43 6.00 -15.14
CA ALA A 144 -1.16 5.74 -14.47
C ALA A 144 -1.24 5.97 -12.96
N VAL A 145 -2.00 6.96 -12.54
CA VAL A 145 -2.24 7.23 -11.12
C VAL A 145 -3.61 7.85 -10.94
N VAL A 146 -4.32 7.41 -9.90
CA VAL A 146 -5.61 7.97 -9.52
C VAL A 146 -5.52 8.41 -8.06
N VAL A 147 -5.86 9.66 -7.80
CA VAL A 147 -5.94 10.21 -6.44
C VAL A 147 -7.40 10.46 -6.11
N CYS A 148 -7.89 9.82 -5.07
CA CYS A 148 -9.28 9.92 -4.66
C CYS A 148 -9.40 10.57 -3.28
N GLY A 149 -10.11 11.71 -3.22
CA GLY A 149 -10.41 12.36 -1.95
C GLY A 149 -9.19 12.88 -1.18
N ASP A 150 -8.12 13.22 -1.88
CA ASP A 150 -6.84 13.60 -1.29
C ASP A 150 -6.35 12.58 -0.26
N GLN A 151 -6.71 11.32 -0.45
CA GLN A 151 -6.41 10.24 0.50
C GLN A 151 -5.83 9.01 -0.19
N LEU A 152 -6.56 8.47 -1.17
CA LEU A 152 -6.22 7.18 -1.78
C LEU A 152 -5.47 7.41 -3.09
N VAL A 153 -4.24 6.93 -3.16
CA VAL A 153 -3.41 6.95 -4.38
C VAL A 153 -3.27 5.52 -4.87
N THR A 154 -3.68 5.26 -6.11
CA THR A 154 -3.56 3.94 -6.72
C THR A 154 -2.89 4.03 -8.08
N SER A 155 -2.17 2.97 -8.45
CA SER A 155 -1.52 2.80 -9.75
C SER A 155 -1.61 1.34 -10.20
N ARG A 156 -1.22 1.06 -11.45
CA ARG A 156 -1.51 -0.22 -12.12
C ARG A 156 -0.34 -1.20 -12.14
N THR A 157 0.86 -0.70 -12.46
CA THR A 157 2.03 -1.54 -12.75
C THR A 157 3.30 -0.78 -12.37
N PRO A 158 4.47 -1.45 -12.35
CA PRO A 158 5.75 -0.77 -12.12
C PRO A 158 6.03 0.42 -13.05
N ASP A 159 5.48 0.41 -14.27
CA ASP A 159 5.65 1.53 -15.20
C ASP A 159 5.06 2.83 -14.66
N ASP A 160 4.10 2.73 -13.75
CA ASP A 160 3.41 3.87 -13.15
C ASP A 160 4.14 4.43 -11.91
N LEU A 161 5.23 3.81 -11.48
CA LEU A 161 5.92 4.18 -10.23
C LEU A 161 6.30 5.66 -10.12
N PRO A 162 6.80 6.32 -11.17
CA PRO A 162 7.09 7.75 -11.05
C PRO A 162 5.86 8.58 -10.67
N ALA A 163 4.72 8.33 -11.32
CA ALA A 163 3.47 9.04 -11.03
C ALA A 163 2.92 8.68 -9.65
N PHE A 164 2.94 7.40 -9.31
CA PHE A 164 2.50 6.88 -8.02
C PHE A 164 3.27 7.54 -6.87
N THR A 165 4.59 7.55 -6.97
CA THR A 165 5.47 8.09 -5.93
C THR A 165 5.29 9.60 -5.80
N ARG A 166 5.19 10.31 -6.93
CA ARG A 166 4.97 11.76 -6.94
C ARG A 166 3.69 12.13 -6.19
N GLU A 167 2.57 11.47 -6.52
CA GLU A 167 1.28 11.79 -5.90
C GLU A 167 1.23 11.37 -4.44
N SER A 168 1.88 10.26 -4.10
CA SER A 168 1.98 9.84 -2.69
C SER A 168 2.75 10.85 -1.86
N LEU A 169 3.89 11.33 -2.36
CA LEU A 169 4.68 12.36 -1.69
C LEU A 169 3.89 13.67 -1.55
N ASN A 170 3.09 14.03 -2.55
CA ASN A 170 2.24 15.22 -2.47
C ASN A 170 1.28 15.17 -1.29
N LEU A 171 0.70 14.01 -1.01
CA LEU A 171 -0.22 13.87 0.13
C LEU A 171 0.49 13.90 1.49
N LEU A 172 1.79 13.66 1.51
CA LEU A 172 2.58 13.65 2.74
C LEU A 172 3.17 15.03 3.08
N SER A 173 3.09 15.96 2.17
CA SER A 173 3.66 17.30 2.37
C SER A 173 2.65 18.31 2.91
#